data_ce2d4f03b620f3678b1dbe238800270c
#
_entry.id   ce2d4f03b620f3678b1dbe238800270c
#
_cell.length_a   1.000
_cell.length_b   1.000
_cell.length_c   1.000
_cell.angle_alpha   90.00
_cell.angle_beta   90.00
_cell.angle_gamma   90.00
#
_symmetry.space_group_name_H-M   'P 1'
#
loop_
_entity.id
_entity.type
_entity.pdbx_description
1 polymer ?
#
loop_
_entity_poly.entity_id
_entity_poly.type
_entity_poly.pdbx_seq_one_letter_code
_entity_poly.pdbx_strand_id
1 'polypeptide(L)'
;MKWHPESGCSFLMPGGDVMIYKRCPHCKKRVPAGEKCGCGYKREYAPPEKTRRLYHSARWQKIRNTVIGFYSGIDPYAQKHGRIEYAFTVHHIVPAEEDPDRFWRLDNLIPLSRASHDEVHGRYRASDEEKRKAQEELRSLLKLPDWAAQGGAEK
;
A
#
# COMPACT_ATOMS: atom_id res chain seq x y z
N MET A 1 -12.03 19.74 -33.72
CA MET A 1 -11.15 19.73 -32.51
C MET A 1 -10.29 18.50 -32.59
N LYS A 2 -8.98 18.66 -32.81
CA LYS A 2 -8.03 17.55 -32.91
C LYS A 2 -7.46 17.26 -31.51
N TRP A 3 -7.64 16.05 -31.06
CA TRP A 3 -7.08 15.52 -29.83
C TRP A 3 -5.56 15.36 -29.97
N HIS A 4 -4.77 16.00 -29.13
CA HIS A 4 -3.34 15.75 -29.02
C HIS A 4 -3.09 14.89 -27.78
N PRO A 5 -2.52 13.68 -27.90
CA PRO A 5 -2.02 12.93 -26.77
C PRO A 5 -0.69 13.51 -26.33
N GLU A 6 -0.70 14.25 -25.24
CA GLU A 6 0.53 14.68 -24.58
C GLU A 6 1.13 13.50 -23.81
N SER A 7 2.00 12.77 -24.47
CA SER A 7 2.81 11.78 -23.78
C SER A 7 4.05 11.43 -24.59
N GLY A 8 5.20 11.63 -23.99
CA GLY A 8 6.46 11.04 -24.43
C GLY A 8 7.09 11.69 -25.67
N CYS A 9 7.75 12.84 -25.51
CA CYS A 9 8.72 13.29 -26.48
C CYS A 9 9.83 12.24 -26.64
N SER A 10 9.73 11.47 -27.71
CA SER A 10 10.86 10.68 -28.23
C SER A 10 11.77 11.61 -28.99
N PHE A 11 12.97 11.87 -28.50
CA PHE A 11 13.99 12.61 -29.20
C PHE A 11 14.85 11.60 -29.98
N LEU A 12 14.76 11.63 -31.31
CA LEU A 12 15.60 10.81 -32.18
C LEU A 12 16.99 11.45 -32.26
N MET A 13 18.01 10.77 -31.74
CA MET A 13 19.42 11.12 -32.01
C MET A 13 19.86 10.52 -33.35
N PRO A 14 20.79 11.16 -34.07
CA PRO A 14 21.37 10.59 -35.29
C PRO A 14 22.19 9.34 -34.90
N GLY A 15 21.61 8.16 -35.10
CA GLY A 15 22.17 6.86 -34.73
C GLY A 15 21.11 5.81 -34.35
N GLY A 16 19.83 6.17 -34.32
CA GLY A 16 18.71 5.20 -34.24
C GLY A 16 18.33 4.70 -32.84
N ASP A 17 19.02 5.11 -31.76
CA ASP A 17 18.66 4.70 -30.43
C ASP A 17 17.59 5.59 -29.84
N VAL A 18 16.41 5.01 -29.54
CA VAL A 18 15.32 5.70 -28.85
C VAL A 18 15.63 5.76 -27.34
N MET A 19 16.07 6.92 -26.88
CA MET A 19 16.27 7.14 -25.44
C MET A 19 14.94 7.33 -24.73
N ILE A 20 14.55 6.32 -23.94
CA ILE A 20 13.36 6.36 -23.09
C ILE A 20 13.72 7.07 -21.78
N TYR A 21 12.93 8.07 -21.41
CA TYR A 21 13.09 8.80 -20.16
C TYR A 21 11.96 8.48 -19.17
N LYS A 22 12.31 8.41 -17.90
CA LYS A 22 11.36 8.35 -16.77
C LYS A 22 11.49 9.58 -15.89
N ARG A 23 10.42 9.95 -15.19
CA ARG A 23 10.50 11.00 -14.16
C ARG A 23 10.89 10.37 -12.81
N CYS A 24 11.85 10.98 -12.13
CA CYS A 24 12.17 10.59 -10.76
C CYS A 24 10.91 10.79 -9.88
N PRO A 25 10.47 9.78 -9.12
CA PRO A 25 9.28 9.90 -8.29
C PRO A 25 9.44 10.92 -7.16
N HIS A 26 10.68 11.23 -6.76
CA HIS A 26 10.98 12.17 -5.69
C HIS A 26 11.16 13.60 -6.20
N CYS A 27 12.20 13.87 -7.01
CA CYS A 27 12.54 15.23 -7.44
C CYS A 27 11.90 15.64 -8.78
N LYS A 28 11.13 14.76 -9.42
CA LYS A 28 10.44 14.95 -10.72
C LYS A 28 11.35 15.20 -11.94
N LYS A 29 12.67 15.23 -11.77
CA LYS A 29 13.62 15.37 -12.87
C LYS A 29 13.50 14.20 -13.85
N ARG A 30 13.68 14.46 -15.15
CA ARG A 30 13.76 13.42 -16.18
C ARG A 30 15.12 12.74 -16.09
N VAL A 31 15.15 11.43 -16.11
CA VAL A 31 16.36 10.60 -16.13
C VAL A 31 16.20 9.50 -17.18
N PRO A 32 17.27 9.07 -17.85
CA PRO A 32 17.20 7.95 -18.78
C PRO A 32 16.62 6.69 -18.09
N ALA A 33 15.83 5.91 -18.84
CA ALA A 33 15.33 4.64 -18.34
C ALA A 33 16.53 3.70 -18.08
N GLY A 34 16.57 3.12 -16.88
CA GLY A 34 17.72 2.30 -16.45
C GLY A 34 18.68 3.06 -15.54
N GLU A 35 18.78 4.38 -15.62
CA GLU A 35 19.65 5.16 -14.75
C GLU A 35 18.98 5.54 -13.42
N LYS A 36 19.82 5.76 -12.38
CA LYS A 36 19.38 6.30 -11.10
C LYS A 36 19.45 7.82 -11.12
N CYS A 37 18.41 8.47 -10.55
CA CYS A 37 18.44 9.90 -10.38
C CYS A 37 19.52 10.33 -9.39
N GLY A 38 20.33 11.33 -9.75
CA GLY A 38 21.37 11.91 -8.89
C GLY A 38 20.85 12.79 -7.74
N CYS A 39 19.53 12.80 -7.42
CA CYS A 39 18.98 13.62 -6.34
C CYS A 39 19.35 13.13 -4.92
N GLY A 40 20.05 12.02 -4.80
CA GLY A 40 20.51 11.49 -3.52
C GLY A 40 19.41 10.95 -2.60
N TYR A 41 18.13 10.96 -3.05
CA TYR A 41 17.05 10.42 -2.22
C TYR A 41 17.23 8.92 -1.97
N LYS A 42 17.37 8.58 -0.72
CA LYS A 42 17.32 7.20 -0.22
C LYS A 42 16.01 7.05 0.56
N ARG A 43 15.28 5.96 0.36
CA ARG A 43 14.16 5.65 1.27
C ARG A 43 14.72 5.51 2.68
N GLU A 44 14.21 6.28 3.61
CA GLU A 44 14.59 6.18 5.03
C GLU A 44 14.27 4.80 5.61
N TYR A 45 13.20 4.17 5.10
CA TYR A 45 12.77 2.86 5.54
C TYR A 45 12.60 1.91 4.35
N ALA A 46 13.27 0.77 4.43
CA ALA A 46 13.00 -0.39 3.61
C ALA A 46 12.68 -1.56 4.56
N PRO A 47 11.53 -2.23 4.41
CA PRO A 47 11.22 -3.38 5.26
C PRO A 47 12.30 -4.45 5.10
N PRO A 48 12.59 -5.23 6.16
CA PRO A 48 13.52 -6.35 6.09
C PRO A 48 13.21 -7.26 4.90
N GLU A 49 14.23 -7.83 4.28
CA GLU A 49 14.07 -8.66 3.07
C GLU A 49 13.08 -9.81 3.30
N LYS A 50 13.09 -10.41 4.49
CA LYS A 50 12.14 -11.47 4.88
C LYS A 50 10.69 -10.98 4.79
N THR A 51 10.38 -9.82 5.38
CA THR A 51 9.06 -9.21 5.35
C THR A 51 8.65 -8.84 3.93
N ARG A 52 9.57 -8.28 3.15
CA ARG A 52 9.32 -7.94 1.75
C ARG A 52 8.92 -9.15 0.91
N ARG A 53 9.57 -10.31 1.10
CA ARG A 53 9.22 -11.56 0.40
C ARG A 53 7.81 -12.04 0.75
N LEU A 54 7.36 -11.88 2.00
CA LEU A 54 6.00 -12.22 2.40
C LEU A 54 4.96 -11.45 1.59
N TYR A 55 5.16 -10.14 1.42
CA TYR A 55 4.26 -9.28 0.62
C TYR A 55 4.24 -9.62 -0.87
N HIS A 56 5.29 -10.25 -1.40
CA HIS A 56 5.34 -10.71 -2.80
C HIS A 56 4.87 -12.16 -3.00
N SER A 57 4.52 -12.86 -1.94
CA SER A 57 4.07 -14.26 -2.02
C SER A 57 2.67 -14.39 -2.65
N ALA A 58 2.42 -15.52 -3.33
CA ALA A 58 1.10 -15.84 -3.86
C ALA A 58 0.04 -15.93 -2.75
N ARG A 59 0.44 -16.44 -1.57
CA ARG A 59 -0.42 -16.50 -0.38
C ARG A 59 -0.89 -15.10 0.03
N TRP A 60 0.00 -14.11 0.09
CA TRP A 60 -0.35 -12.73 0.40
C TRP A 60 -1.31 -12.15 -0.63
N GLN A 61 -1.04 -12.35 -1.92
CA GLN A 61 -1.92 -11.85 -2.97
C GLN A 61 -3.33 -12.41 -2.85
N LYS A 62 -3.47 -13.70 -2.54
CA LYS A 62 -4.78 -14.34 -2.30
C LYS A 62 -5.50 -13.70 -1.11
N ILE A 63 -4.82 -13.58 0.04
CA ILE A 63 -5.39 -12.97 1.25
C ILE A 63 -5.79 -11.52 0.99
N ARG A 64 -4.92 -10.74 0.38
CA ARG A 64 -5.18 -9.35 0.02
C ARG A 64 -6.44 -9.20 -0.83
N ASN A 65 -6.57 -10.00 -1.87
CA ASN A 65 -7.73 -9.96 -2.76
C ASN A 65 -9.01 -10.40 -2.03
N THR A 66 -8.93 -11.40 -1.17
CA THR A 66 -10.04 -11.83 -0.31
C THR A 66 -10.50 -10.71 0.62
N VAL A 67 -9.57 -10.05 1.30
CA VAL A 67 -9.89 -8.94 2.21
C VAL A 67 -10.54 -7.78 1.45
N ILE A 68 -9.95 -7.34 0.34
CA ILE A 68 -10.53 -6.26 -0.47
C ILE A 68 -11.92 -6.62 -1.00
N GLY A 69 -12.09 -7.84 -1.51
CA GLY A 69 -13.37 -8.32 -2.01
C GLY A 69 -14.46 -8.38 -0.94
N PHE A 70 -14.10 -8.79 0.28
CA PHE A 70 -15.01 -8.87 1.42
C PHE A 70 -15.62 -7.51 1.80
N TYR A 71 -14.87 -6.44 1.63
CA TYR A 71 -15.33 -5.05 1.82
C TYR A 71 -15.86 -4.42 0.52
N SER A 72 -16.12 -5.22 -0.51
CA SER A 72 -16.58 -4.72 -1.84
C SER A 72 -15.67 -3.64 -2.44
N GLY A 73 -14.38 -3.70 -2.13
CA GLY A 73 -13.40 -2.72 -2.59
C GLY A 73 -13.51 -1.34 -1.92
N ILE A 74 -14.32 -1.16 -0.89
CA ILE A 74 -14.54 0.12 -0.20
C ILE A 74 -13.66 0.19 1.06
N ASP A 75 -13.14 1.39 1.33
CA ASP A 75 -12.38 1.72 2.53
C ASP A 75 -13.34 1.95 3.71
N PRO A 76 -13.36 1.07 4.74
CA PRO A 76 -14.25 1.23 5.88
C PRO A 76 -13.86 2.39 6.81
N TYR A 77 -12.57 2.75 6.85
CA TYR A 77 -12.10 3.89 7.64
C TYR A 77 -12.55 5.22 7.01
N ALA A 78 -12.36 5.38 5.71
CA ALA A 78 -12.88 6.54 4.98
C ALA A 78 -14.40 6.65 5.13
N GLN A 79 -15.12 5.53 5.01
CA GLN A 79 -16.57 5.48 5.14
C GLN A 79 -17.05 5.94 6.53
N LYS A 80 -16.38 5.53 7.61
CA LYS A 80 -16.66 5.99 8.97
C LYS A 80 -16.51 7.51 9.08
N HIS A 81 -15.55 8.08 8.38
CA HIS A 81 -15.29 9.53 8.34
C HIS A 81 -16.09 10.29 7.26
N GLY A 82 -17.18 9.70 6.75
CA GLY A 82 -18.09 10.34 5.78
C GLY A 82 -17.53 10.46 4.36
N ARG A 83 -16.45 9.73 4.03
CA ARG A 83 -15.82 9.70 2.70
C ARG A 83 -16.08 8.35 2.04
N ILE A 84 -16.27 8.35 0.72
CA ILE A 84 -16.37 7.13 -0.07
C ILE A 84 -15.09 7.02 -0.90
N GLU A 85 -14.22 6.11 -0.52
CA GLU A 85 -12.93 5.88 -1.17
C GLU A 85 -12.75 4.39 -1.46
N TYR A 86 -12.07 4.08 -2.58
CA TYR A 86 -11.73 2.71 -2.91
C TYR A 86 -10.49 2.25 -2.15
N ALA A 87 -10.55 1.03 -1.66
CA ALA A 87 -9.41 0.38 -1.01
C ALA A 87 -8.29 0.12 -2.04
N PHE A 88 -7.11 0.64 -1.75
CA PHE A 88 -5.91 0.46 -2.57
C PHE A 88 -4.97 -0.58 -1.98
N THR A 89 -4.88 -0.65 -0.66
CA THR A 89 -3.97 -1.53 0.07
C THR A 89 -4.67 -2.27 1.20
N VAL A 90 -4.04 -3.30 1.72
CA VAL A 90 -4.46 -3.96 2.96
C VAL A 90 -3.44 -3.61 4.03
N HIS A 91 -3.92 -3.02 5.12
CA HIS A 91 -3.13 -2.56 6.26
C HIS A 91 -3.15 -3.60 7.39
N HIS A 92 -2.01 -3.81 8.03
CA HIS A 92 -1.91 -4.60 9.25
C HIS A 92 -2.18 -3.70 10.45
N ILE A 93 -3.24 -4.00 11.22
CA ILE A 93 -3.61 -3.23 12.43
C ILE A 93 -2.48 -3.28 13.46
N VAL A 94 -1.93 -4.48 13.69
CA VAL A 94 -0.66 -4.64 14.42
C VAL A 94 0.41 -4.86 13.36
N PRO A 95 1.45 -3.99 13.28
CA PRO A 95 2.50 -4.13 12.29
C PRO A 95 3.20 -5.49 12.32
N ALA A 96 3.58 -5.99 11.16
CA ALA A 96 4.24 -7.29 11.02
C ALA A 96 5.60 -7.37 11.71
N GLU A 97 6.24 -6.23 11.96
CA GLU A 97 7.49 -6.13 12.71
C GLU A 97 7.29 -6.31 14.21
N GLU A 98 6.10 -5.95 14.72
CA GLU A 98 5.75 -6.07 16.16
C GLU A 98 5.21 -7.46 16.49
N ASP A 99 4.41 -8.03 15.59
CA ASP A 99 3.82 -9.36 15.77
C ASP A 99 3.78 -10.11 14.42
N PRO A 100 4.86 -10.81 14.07
CA PRO A 100 4.93 -11.58 12.82
C PRO A 100 3.88 -12.69 12.72
N ASP A 101 3.39 -13.23 13.83
CA ASP A 101 2.43 -14.33 13.84
C ASP A 101 1.04 -13.85 13.38
N ARG A 102 0.77 -12.56 13.51
CA ARG A 102 -0.47 -11.94 13.02
C ARG A 102 -0.42 -11.52 11.55
N PHE A 103 0.69 -11.73 10.86
CA PHE A 103 0.82 -11.32 9.46
C PHE A 103 -0.27 -11.90 8.55
N TRP A 104 -0.68 -13.14 8.80
CA TRP A 104 -1.66 -13.84 7.96
C TRP A 104 -3.09 -13.81 8.50
N ARG A 105 -3.30 -13.22 9.67
CA ARG A 105 -4.58 -13.25 10.35
C ARG A 105 -5.53 -12.22 9.79
N LEU A 106 -6.73 -12.66 9.41
CA LEU A 106 -7.76 -11.78 8.84
C LEU A 106 -8.27 -10.74 9.86
N ASP A 107 -8.27 -11.07 11.16
CA ASP A 107 -8.62 -10.16 12.25
C ASP A 107 -7.57 -9.05 12.51
N ASN A 108 -6.46 -9.10 11.77
CA ASN A 108 -5.41 -8.08 11.77
C ASN A 108 -5.32 -7.30 10.46
N LEU A 109 -6.23 -7.56 9.51
CA LEU A 109 -6.15 -7.02 8.15
C LEU A 109 -7.37 -6.18 7.82
N ILE A 110 -7.14 -4.95 7.38
CA ILE A 110 -8.20 -4.03 6.96
C ILE A 110 -7.85 -3.36 5.64
N PRO A 111 -8.79 -3.27 4.67
CA PRO A 111 -8.53 -2.61 3.42
C PRO A 111 -8.66 -1.09 3.58
N LEU A 112 -7.68 -0.34 3.11
CA LEU A 112 -7.64 1.12 3.19
C LEU A 112 -7.33 1.75 1.82
N SER A 113 -7.82 2.95 1.61
CA SER A 113 -7.38 3.85 0.56
C SER A 113 -5.94 4.33 0.83
N ARG A 114 -5.33 4.95 -0.15
CA ARG A 114 -4.00 5.54 0.02
C ARG A 114 -4.01 6.64 1.07
N ALA A 115 -5.02 7.51 1.04
CA ALA A 115 -5.15 8.62 1.98
C ALA A 115 -5.34 8.11 3.43
N SER A 116 -6.27 7.18 3.64
CA SER A 116 -6.50 6.59 4.96
C SER A 116 -5.28 5.84 5.50
N HIS A 117 -4.56 5.12 4.63
CA HIS A 117 -3.34 4.42 5.00
C HIS A 117 -2.24 5.38 5.48
N ASP A 118 -2.04 6.50 4.76
CA ASP A 118 -1.06 7.51 5.13
C ASP A 118 -1.47 8.24 6.44
N GLU A 119 -2.77 8.49 6.63
CA GLU A 119 -3.35 9.07 7.86
C GLU A 119 -3.14 8.15 9.06
N VAL A 120 -3.48 6.87 8.96
CA VAL A 120 -3.27 5.87 10.02
C VAL A 120 -1.81 5.74 10.38
N HIS A 121 -0.90 5.68 9.39
CA HIS A 121 0.53 5.66 9.65
C HIS A 121 1.04 6.96 10.29
N GLY A 122 0.42 8.10 9.99
CA GLY A 122 0.67 9.36 10.69
C GLY A 122 0.37 9.26 12.18
N ARG A 123 -0.79 8.72 12.54
CA ARG A 123 -1.21 8.48 13.93
C ARG A 123 -0.29 7.48 14.64
N TYR A 124 0.14 6.40 13.97
CA TYR A 124 1.07 5.41 14.54
C TYR A 124 2.44 6.00 14.89
N ARG A 125 2.87 7.05 14.15
CA ARG A 125 4.14 7.75 14.43
C ARG A 125 4.02 8.89 15.44
N ALA A 126 2.80 9.36 15.71
CA ALA A 126 2.58 10.51 16.59
C ALA A 126 2.88 10.20 18.05
N SER A 127 2.32 9.10 18.57
CA SER A 127 2.58 8.59 19.92
C SER A 127 2.03 7.17 20.08
N ASP A 128 2.49 6.44 21.10
CA ASP A 128 1.98 5.11 21.43
C ASP A 128 0.49 5.15 21.82
N GLU A 129 0.04 6.24 22.42
CA GLU A 129 -1.37 6.43 22.76
C GLU A 129 -2.22 6.60 21.49
N GLU A 130 -1.81 7.45 20.56
CA GLU A 130 -2.51 7.62 19.29
C GLU A 130 -2.47 6.36 18.43
N LYS A 131 -1.39 5.61 18.47
CA LYS A 131 -1.29 4.30 17.84
C LYS A 131 -2.33 3.33 18.41
N ARG A 132 -2.44 3.22 19.74
CA ARG A 132 -3.44 2.36 20.38
C ARG A 132 -4.87 2.76 20.01
N LYS A 133 -5.19 4.07 20.06
CA LYS A 133 -6.50 4.58 19.66
C LYS A 133 -6.82 4.25 18.19
N ALA A 134 -5.85 4.43 17.30
CA ALA A 134 -6.02 4.09 15.89
C ALA A 134 -6.22 2.59 15.67
N GLN A 135 -5.46 1.74 16.37
CA GLN A 135 -5.64 0.28 16.31
C GLN A 135 -7.03 -0.16 16.83
N GLU A 136 -7.50 0.45 17.91
CA GLU A 136 -8.80 0.15 18.48
C GLU A 136 -9.94 0.60 17.55
N GLU A 137 -9.79 1.76 16.96
CA GLU A 137 -10.70 2.25 15.93
C GLU A 137 -10.75 1.31 14.72
N LEU A 138 -9.61 0.90 14.18
CA LEU A 138 -9.56 -0.03 13.05
C LEU A 138 -10.18 -1.39 13.41
N ARG A 139 -9.95 -1.90 14.62
CA ARG A 139 -10.60 -3.15 15.10
C ARG A 139 -12.13 -3.03 15.15
N SER A 140 -12.65 -1.87 15.54
CA SER A 140 -14.10 -1.62 15.56
C SER A 140 -14.76 -1.65 14.18
N LEU A 141 -13.97 -1.48 13.11
CA LEU A 141 -14.42 -1.49 11.72
C LEU A 141 -14.30 -2.86 11.04
N LEU A 142 -13.70 -3.84 11.74
CA LEU A 142 -13.54 -5.18 11.18
C LEU A 142 -14.91 -5.83 11.01
N LYS A 143 -15.18 -6.23 9.77
CA LYS A 143 -16.32 -7.09 9.41
C LYS A 143 -15.73 -8.47 9.10
N LEU A 144 -15.64 -9.32 10.10
CA LEU A 144 -15.16 -10.69 9.88
C LEU A 144 -16.35 -11.62 9.65
N PRO A 145 -16.30 -12.48 8.63
CA PRO A 145 -17.25 -13.58 8.54
C PRO A 145 -17.05 -14.53 9.74
N ASP A 146 -18.12 -15.19 10.18
CA ASP A 146 -18.11 -16.05 11.36
C ASP A 146 -17.01 -17.12 11.34
N TRP A 147 -16.69 -17.66 10.16
CA TRP A 147 -15.60 -18.63 10.01
C TRP A 147 -14.19 -18.04 10.22
N ALA A 148 -14.00 -16.73 10.00
CA ALA A 148 -12.69 -16.07 10.20
C ALA A 148 -12.48 -15.67 11.68
N ALA A 149 -13.55 -15.44 12.44
CA ALA A 149 -13.49 -15.16 13.87
C ALA A 149 -13.05 -16.39 14.69
N GLN A 150 -13.24 -17.59 14.15
CA GLN A 150 -12.92 -18.86 14.82
C GLN A 150 -11.48 -19.36 14.56
N GLY A 151 -10.59 -18.52 14.04
CA GLY A 151 -9.16 -18.85 13.96
C GLY A 151 -8.81 -19.88 12.90
N GLY A 152 -9.48 -19.86 11.75
CA GLY A 152 -9.18 -20.71 10.59
C GLY A 152 -7.84 -20.43 9.96
N ALA A 153 -6.75 -20.84 10.59
CA ALA A 153 -5.49 -21.09 9.96
C ALA A 153 -5.55 -22.50 9.37
N GLU A 154 -6.14 -22.67 8.19
CA GLU A 154 -5.90 -23.90 7.46
C GLU A 154 -4.48 -23.91 6.89
N LYS A 155 -3.82 -25.02 7.11
CA LYS A 155 -2.46 -25.41 6.74
C LYS A 155 -2.20 -25.33 5.25
#